data_6aacf8733f045bedd7e1093816ac997c
#
_entry.id   6aacf8733f045bedd7e1093816ac997c
#
_cell.length_a   1.000
_cell.length_b   1.000
_cell.length_c   1.000
_cell.angle_alpha   90.00
_cell.angle_beta   90.00
_cell.angle_gamma   90.00
#
_symmetry.space_group_name_H-M   'P 1'
#
loop_
_entity.id
_entity.type
_entity.pdbx_description
1 polymer ?
#
loop_
_entity_poly.entity_id
_entity_poly.type
_entity_poly.pdbx_seq_one_letter_code
_entity_poly.pdbx_strand_id
1 'polypeptide(L)'
;MRALIVDDSRFVRSFLRGLLEQRGVECEEAGDGQAALDRIHSSAPFDLALVDWNMPVMNGLEMVERIRAEGYRDIKVLMVTTEAEDDYIVRSLNAGADEYLMKPFDDAALGDKLAMMGVEIAAS
;
A
#
# COMPACT_ATOMS: atom_id res chain seq x y z
N MET A 1 9.68 -11.61 0.07
CA MET A 1 8.69 -10.62 -0.40
C MET A 1 9.04 -9.26 0.17
N ARG A 2 8.95 -8.24 -0.65
CA ARG A 2 9.24 -6.85 -0.25
C ARG A 2 8.00 -5.97 -0.40
N ALA A 3 7.72 -5.17 0.61
CA ALA A 3 6.60 -4.24 0.63
C ALA A 3 7.07 -2.81 0.83
N LEU A 4 6.36 -1.88 0.22
CA LEU A 4 6.54 -0.44 0.41
C LEU A 4 5.33 0.10 1.16
N ILE A 5 5.57 0.75 2.29
CA ILE A 5 4.52 1.33 3.11
C ILE A 5 4.54 2.84 2.89
N VAL A 6 3.45 3.37 2.34
CA VAL A 6 3.36 4.78 1.95
C VAL A 6 2.25 5.47 2.75
N ASP A 7 2.66 6.28 3.71
CA ASP A 7 1.74 7.00 4.60
C ASP A 7 2.52 8.17 5.19
N ASP A 8 1.89 9.32 5.36
CA ASP A 8 2.56 10.49 5.92
C ASP A 8 2.72 10.40 7.44
N SER A 9 2.01 9.49 8.08
CA SER A 9 2.13 9.24 9.52
C SER A 9 3.22 8.23 9.82
N ARG A 10 4.25 8.67 10.50
CA ARG A 10 5.33 7.79 10.94
C ARG A 10 4.82 6.68 11.87
N PHE A 11 3.85 7.01 12.72
CA PHE A 11 3.23 6.05 13.62
C PHE A 11 2.53 4.94 12.85
N VAL A 12 1.74 5.29 11.82
CA VAL A 12 1.02 4.33 10.99
C VAL A 12 2.01 3.45 10.23
N ARG A 13 3.07 4.05 9.67
CA ARG A 13 4.09 3.26 8.96
C ARG A 13 4.72 2.22 9.88
N SER A 14 5.08 2.62 11.10
CA SER A 14 5.68 1.70 12.08
C SER A 14 4.72 0.57 12.45
N PHE A 15 3.45 0.90 12.64
CA PHE A 15 2.41 -0.09 12.97
C PHE A 15 2.27 -1.12 11.85
N LEU A 16 2.11 -0.66 10.61
CA LEU A 16 1.98 -1.54 9.44
C LEU A 16 3.24 -2.38 9.24
N ARG A 17 4.40 -1.77 9.40
CA ARG A 17 5.68 -2.47 9.29
C ARG A 17 5.75 -3.63 10.29
N GLY A 18 5.36 -3.40 11.54
CA GLY A 18 5.35 -4.45 12.56
C GLY A 18 4.47 -5.63 12.17
N LEU A 19 3.27 -5.35 11.65
CA LEU A 19 2.35 -6.39 11.21
C LEU A 19 2.90 -7.20 10.03
N LEU A 20 3.53 -6.53 9.07
CA LEU A 20 4.09 -7.19 7.90
C LEU A 20 5.37 -7.97 8.22
N GLU A 21 6.21 -7.42 9.08
CA GLU A 21 7.46 -8.11 9.49
C GLU A 21 7.16 -9.38 10.25
N GLN A 22 6.08 -9.42 11.02
CA GLN A 22 5.62 -10.64 11.69
C GLN A 22 5.26 -11.73 10.69
N ARG A 23 4.92 -11.34 9.47
CA ARG A 23 4.59 -12.25 8.38
C ARG A 23 5.79 -12.57 7.48
N GLY A 24 6.97 -12.13 7.87
CA GLY A 24 8.19 -12.39 7.10
C GLY A 24 8.39 -11.46 5.90
N VAL A 25 7.71 -10.33 5.86
CA VAL A 25 7.82 -9.37 4.75
C VAL A 25 8.88 -8.33 5.08
N GLU A 26 9.81 -8.11 4.14
CA GLU A 26 10.75 -6.99 4.21
C GLU A 26 10.02 -5.70 3.85
N CYS A 27 10.22 -4.64 4.64
CA CYS A 27 9.50 -3.39 4.45
C CYS A 27 10.44 -2.21 4.22
N GLU A 28 10.06 -1.34 3.30
CA GLU A 28 10.59 0.01 3.16
C GLU A 28 9.44 0.99 3.35
N GLU A 29 9.75 2.24 3.64
CA GLU A 29 8.76 3.27 3.96
C GLU A 29 8.95 4.51 3.12
N ALA A 30 7.83 5.20 2.82
CA ALA A 30 7.84 6.50 2.17
C ALA A 30 6.75 7.37 2.79
N GLY A 31 7.01 8.66 2.94
CA GLY A 31 6.10 9.59 3.59
C GLY A 31 5.11 10.29 2.68
N ASP A 32 5.26 10.13 1.37
CA ASP A 32 4.36 10.70 0.36
C ASP A 32 4.51 9.94 -0.95
N GLY A 33 3.66 10.28 -1.91
CA GLY A 33 3.65 9.59 -3.21
C GLY A 33 4.91 9.80 -4.03
N GLN A 34 5.53 10.96 -3.97
CA GLN A 34 6.76 11.23 -4.71
C GLN A 34 7.93 10.43 -4.14
N ALA A 35 8.07 10.39 -2.82
CA ALA A 35 9.08 9.57 -2.16
C ALA A 35 8.90 8.10 -2.49
N ALA A 36 7.64 7.64 -2.57
CA ALA A 36 7.32 6.28 -2.95
C ALA A 36 7.76 5.97 -4.38
N LEU A 37 7.49 6.88 -5.33
CA LEU A 37 7.94 6.71 -6.71
C LEU A 37 9.45 6.62 -6.79
N ASP A 38 10.16 7.47 -6.06
CA ASP A 38 11.62 7.47 -6.04
C ASP A 38 12.15 6.12 -5.54
N ARG A 39 11.51 5.55 -4.52
CA ARG A 39 11.87 4.22 -4.01
C ARG A 39 11.63 3.14 -5.06
N ILE A 40 10.50 3.18 -5.73
CA ILE A 40 10.15 2.19 -6.76
C ILE A 40 11.14 2.26 -7.92
N HIS A 41 11.54 3.47 -8.33
CA HIS A 41 12.48 3.66 -9.43
C HIS A 41 13.90 3.23 -9.10
N SER A 42 14.32 3.33 -7.84
CA SER A 42 15.72 3.15 -7.43
C SER A 42 16.00 1.85 -6.70
N SER A 43 14.98 1.15 -6.21
CA SER A 43 15.14 -0.06 -5.41
C SER A 43 14.83 -1.31 -6.21
N ALA A 44 15.20 -2.47 -5.65
CA ALA A 44 14.80 -3.76 -6.19
C ALA A 44 13.27 -3.88 -6.20
N PRO A 45 12.69 -4.74 -7.02
CA PRO A 45 11.23 -4.82 -7.18
C PRO A 45 10.48 -5.00 -5.87
N PHE A 46 9.35 -4.29 -5.76
CA PHE A 46 8.40 -4.48 -4.67
C PHE A 46 7.27 -5.41 -5.13
N ASP A 47 6.83 -6.27 -4.22
CA ASP A 47 5.71 -7.17 -4.48
C ASP A 47 4.38 -6.57 -4.03
N LEU A 48 4.43 -5.66 -3.05
CA LEU A 48 3.27 -5.12 -2.37
C LEU A 48 3.50 -3.64 -2.04
N ALA A 49 2.47 -2.83 -2.16
CA ALA A 49 2.48 -1.46 -1.65
C ALA A 49 1.21 -1.22 -0.84
N LEU A 50 1.37 -0.70 0.37
CA LEU A 50 0.26 -0.25 1.20
C LEU A 50 0.28 1.26 1.16
N VAL A 51 -0.80 1.88 0.65
CA VAL A 51 -0.80 3.29 0.28
C VAL A 51 -1.97 4.03 0.90
N ASP A 52 -1.70 5.08 1.67
CA ASP A 52 -2.74 5.98 2.16
C ASP A 52 -3.18 6.93 1.05
N TRP A 53 -4.45 7.32 1.06
CA TRP A 53 -4.99 8.29 0.10
C TRP A 53 -4.47 9.70 0.36
N ASN A 54 -4.62 10.17 1.62
CA ASN A 54 -4.31 11.55 1.99
C ASN A 54 -2.85 11.72 2.37
N MET A 55 -2.06 12.26 1.45
CA MET A 55 -0.65 12.55 1.68
C MET A 55 -0.29 13.87 1.01
N PRO A 56 0.73 14.59 1.56
CA PRO A 56 1.22 15.81 0.91
C PRO A 56 1.99 15.49 -0.36
N VAL A 57 2.25 16.48 -1.18
CA VAL A 57 3.05 16.43 -2.42
C VAL A 57 2.34 15.65 -3.52
N MET A 58 2.10 14.35 -3.30
CA MET A 58 1.39 13.48 -4.22
C MET A 58 0.54 12.53 -3.39
N ASN A 59 -0.78 12.53 -3.60
CA ASN A 59 -1.66 11.65 -2.85
C ASN A 59 -1.60 10.20 -3.37
N GLY A 60 -2.25 9.30 -2.63
CA GLY A 60 -2.18 7.88 -2.95
C GLY A 60 -2.79 7.51 -4.29
N LEU A 61 -3.90 8.17 -4.67
CA LEU A 61 -4.53 7.93 -5.97
C LEU A 61 -3.59 8.28 -7.11
N GLU A 62 -2.99 9.47 -7.04
CA GLU A 62 -2.05 9.95 -8.05
C GLU A 62 -0.84 9.01 -8.17
N MET A 63 -0.34 8.53 -7.03
CA MET A 63 0.76 7.59 -6.99
C MET A 63 0.41 6.28 -7.70
N VAL A 64 -0.76 5.71 -7.41
CA VAL A 64 -1.21 4.46 -8.02
C VAL A 64 -1.39 4.63 -9.53
N GLU A 65 -2.05 5.72 -9.95
CA GLU A 65 -2.20 6.02 -11.38
C GLU A 65 -0.83 6.11 -12.07
N ARG A 66 0.12 6.75 -11.41
CA ARG A 66 1.46 6.96 -11.96
C ARG A 66 2.23 5.66 -12.13
N ILE A 67 2.25 4.79 -11.12
CA ILE A 67 2.99 3.54 -11.22
C ILE A 67 2.37 2.62 -12.28
N ARG A 68 1.06 2.62 -12.41
CA ARG A 68 0.39 1.80 -13.44
C ARG A 68 0.70 2.35 -14.85
N ALA A 69 0.70 3.67 -15.02
CA ALA A 69 1.06 4.30 -16.28
C ALA A 69 2.50 4.02 -16.67
N GLU A 70 3.39 3.88 -15.69
CA GLU A 70 4.81 3.57 -15.93
C GLU A 70 5.06 2.07 -16.15
N GLY A 71 4.03 1.25 -16.07
CA GLY A 71 4.16 -0.18 -16.38
C GLY A 71 4.39 -1.09 -15.19
N TYR A 72 4.35 -0.59 -13.97
CA TYR A 72 4.51 -1.40 -12.76
C TYR A 72 3.21 -2.13 -12.44
N ARG A 73 2.97 -3.27 -13.11
CA ARG A 73 1.72 -4.02 -12.99
C ARG A 73 1.79 -5.15 -11.97
N ASP A 74 3.00 -5.57 -11.61
CA ASP A 74 3.19 -6.71 -10.71
C ASP A 74 3.15 -6.33 -9.23
N ILE A 75 3.21 -5.03 -8.91
CA ILE A 75 3.09 -4.56 -7.54
C ILE A 75 1.61 -4.62 -7.15
N LYS A 76 1.29 -5.45 -6.15
CA LYS A 76 -0.06 -5.48 -5.58
C LYS A 76 -0.25 -4.24 -4.71
N VAL A 77 -1.32 -3.51 -4.92
CA VAL A 77 -1.59 -2.26 -4.20
C VAL A 77 -2.80 -2.41 -3.30
N LEU A 78 -2.59 -2.19 -2.01
CA LEU A 78 -3.64 -2.11 -1.01
C LEU A 78 -3.76 -0.67 -0.54
N MET A 79 -4.89 -0.03 -0.79
CA MET A 79 -5.17 1.30 -0.23
C MET A 79 -5.54 1.14 1.24
N VAL A 80 -4.84 1.84 2.12
CA VAL A 80 -5.07 1.77 3.58
C VAL A 80 -5.33 3.18 4.07
N THR A 81 -6.59 3.53 4.29
CA THR A 81 -6.97 4.92 4.50
C THR A 81 -8.23 5.06 5.34
N THR A 82 -8.48 6.28 5.84
CA THR A 82 -9.71 6.64 6.55
C THR A 82 -10.83 7.03 5.58
N GLU A 83 -10.55 7.20 4.29
CA GLU A 83 -11.56 7.57 3.31
C GLU A 83 -12.53 6.42 3.08
N ALA A 84 -13.79 6.61 3.47
CA ALA A 84 -14.79 5.55 3.57
C ALA A 84 -15.89 5.64 2.51
N GLU A 85 -15.95 6.72 1.73
CA GLU A 85 -17.01 6.90 0.76
C GLU A 85 -16.82 5.97 -0.44
N ASP A 86 -17.93 5.45 -0.96
CA ASP A 86 -17.93 4.55 -2.10
C ASP A 86 -17.17 5.11 -3.30
N ASP A 87 -17.26 6.42 -3.52
CA ASP A 87 -16.56 7.10 -4.61
C ASP A 87 -15.04 6.92 -4.51
N TYR A 88 -14.47 7.04 -3.30
CA TYR A 88 -13.04 6.85 -3.10
C TYR A 88 -12.61 5.41 -3.37
N ILE A 89 -13.44 4.45 -2.97
CA ILE A 89 -13.17 3.04 -3.20
C ILE A 89 -13.15 2.75 -4.71
N VAL A 90 -14.19 3.17 -5.41
CA VAL A 90 -14.31 2.96 -6.86
C VAL A 90 -13.16 3.64 -7.61
N ARG A 91 -12.83 4.87 -7.25
CA ARG A 91 -11.74 5.60 -7.90
C ARG A 91 -10.38 4.91 -7.69
N SER A 92 -10.14 4.38 -6.48
CA SER A 92 -8.91 3.65 -6.18
C SER A 92 -8.78 2.40 -7.04
N LEU A 93 -9.84 1.63 -7.14
CA LEU A 93 -9.82 0.40 -7.93
C LEU A 93 -9.67 0.71 -9.43
N ASN A 94 -10.34 1.74 -9.92
CA ASN A 94 -10.22 2.18 -11.31
C ASN A 94 -8.82 2.71 -11.64
N ALA A 95 -8.14 3.29 -10.65
CA ALA A 95 -6.77 3.77 -10.83
C ALA A 95 -5.76 2.62 -10.89
N GLY A 96 -6.14 1.44 -10.43
CA GLY A 96 -5.30 0.26 -10.48
C GLY A 96 -4.95 -0.35 -9.13
N ALA A 97 -5.58 0.10 -8.03
CA ALA A 97 -5.44 -0.56 -6.75
C ALA A 97 -6.12 -1.93 -6.79
N ASP A 98 -5.55 -2.90 -6.09
CA ASP A 98 -6.07 -4.27 -6.08
C ASP A 98 -7.12 -4.47 -4.99
N GLU A 99 -7.00 -3.73 -3.88
CA GLU A 99 -7.93 -3.86 -2.77
C GLU A 99 -7.90 -2.59 -1.90
N TYR A 100 -8.83 -2.50 -0.95
CA TYR A 100 -9.05 -1.32 -0.12
C TYR A 100 -9.27 -1.77 1.33
N LEU A 101 -8.55 -1.17 2.28
CA LEU A 101 -8.67 -1.46 3.71
C LEU A 101 -8.88 -0.17 4.47
N MET A 102 -9.95 -0.10 5.26
CA MET A 102 -10.30 1.08 6.03
C MET A 102 -9.65 1.10 7.40
N LYS A 103 -9.14 2.27 7.80
CA LYS A 103 -8.67 2.53 9.17
C LYS A 103 -9.85 2.90 10.06
N PRO A 104 -9.89 2.46 11.31
CA PRO A 104 -8.96 1.54 11.95
C PRO A 104 -9.22 0.08 11.55
N PHE A 105 -8.18 -0.73 11.55
CA PHE A 105 -8.30 -2.16 11.23
C PHE A 105 -7.42 -2.97 12.19
N ASP A 106 -7.68 -4.28 12.27
CA ASP A 106 -6.87 -5.20 13.05
C ASP A 106 -6.01 -6.08 12.12
N ASP A 107 -5.16 -6.89 12.72
CA ASP A 107 -4.27 -7.78 11.98
C ASP A 107 -5.05 -8.79 11.12
N ALA A 108 -6.18 -9.28 11.61
CA ALA A 108 -7.01 -10.24 10.88
C ALA A 108 -7.58 -9.59 9.59
N ALA A 109 -8.05 -8.34 9.68
CA ALA A 109 -8.58 -7.63 8.52
C ALA A 109 -7.49 -7.40 7.48
N LEU A 110 -6.28 -7.06 7.90
CA LEU A 110 -5.15 -6.92 6.99
C LEU A 110 -4.84 -8.25 6.30
N GLY A 111 -4.78 -9.33 7.07
CA GLY A 111 -4.52 -10.66 6.53
C GLY A 111 -5.54 -11.09 5.50
N ASP A 112 -6.83 -10.83 5.76
CA ASP A 112 -7.91 -11.15 4.83
C ASP A 112 -7.74 -10.42 3.50
N LYS A 113 -7.39 -9.13 3.54
CA LYS A 113 -7.19 -8.35 2.31
C LYS A 113 -5.97 -8.84 1.53
N LEU A 114 -4.89 -9.17 2.21
CA LEU A 114 -3.71 -9.72 1.55
C LEU A 114 -4.03 -11.03 0.84
N ALA A 115 -4.79 -11.89 1.49
CA ALA A 115 -5.23 -13.16 0.89
C ALA A 115 -6.11 -12.92 -0.34
N MET A 116 -7.02 -11.94 -0.28
CA MET A 116 -7.89 -11.58 -1.40
C MET A 116 -7.10 -11.08 -2.61
N MET A 117 -5.96 -10.47 -2.39
CA MET A 117 -5.09 -10.00 -3.47
C MET A 117 -4.16 -11.09 -4.01
N GLY A 118 -4.23 -12.29 -3.46
CA GLY A 118 -3.35 -13.38 -3.84
C GLY A 118 -1.93 -13.24 -3.31
N VAL A 119 -1.74 -12.44 -2.27
CA VAL A 119 -0.44 -12.27 -1.63
C VAL A 119 -0.28 -13.39 -0.61
N GLU A 120 0.62 -14.33 -0.91
CA GLU A 120 0.89 -15.43 0.00
C GLU A 120 2.01 -15.03 0.95
N ILE A 121 1.66 -14.92 2.21
CA ILE A 121 2.58 -14.56 3.27
C ILE A 121 2.53 -15.65 4.33
N ALA A 122 3.69 -16.01 4.87
CA ALA A 122 3.76 -17.00 5.94
C ALA A 122 2.88 -16.57 7.12
N ALA A 123 2.03 -17.47 7.59
CA ALA A 123 1.26 -17.24 8.79
C ALA A 123 2.22 -17.25 9.98
N SER A 124 2.15 -16.22 10.79
CA SER A 124 2.95 -16.15 12.02
C SER A 124 2.27 -16.88 13.16
#